data_e12c93809f0dc5423398fecf5c0a7f6b
#
_entry.id   e12c93809f0dc5423398fecf5c0a7f6b
#
_cell.length_a   1.000
_cell.length_b   1.000
_cell.length_c   1.000
_cell.angle_alpha   90.00
_cell.angle_beta   90.00
_cell.angle_gamma   90.00
#
_symmetry.space_group_name_H-M   'P 1'
#
loop_
_entity.id
_entity.type
_entity.pdbx_description
1 polymer ?
#
loop_
_entity_poly.entity_id
_entity_poly.type
_entity_poly.pdbx_seq_one_letter_code
_entity_poly.pdbx_strand_id
1 'polypeptide(L)'
;MKKLKFLLTASVMFLIIVGCQTIKDKTDKIVEKENEKLSKYISKPASVLQMDLGKPDEDFENAKGNFEFIYNTSKYGIPCERRFEINSKNIVIGFVSNGCF
;
A
#
# COMPACT_ATOMS: atom_id res chain seq x y z
N MET A 1 4.92 -22.99 44.52
CA MET A 1 3.64 -22.50 44.01
C MET A 1 3.72 -21.14 43.28
N LYS A 2 4.44 -20.18 43.82
CA LYS A 2 4.60 -18.88 43.16
C LYS A 2 5.32 -18.98 41.81
N LYS A 3 6.31 -19.83 41.66
CA LYS A 3 7.05 -20.06 40.41
C LYS A 3 6.18 -20.66 39.29
N LEU A 4 5.24 -21.55 39.66
CA LEU A 4 4.34 -22.18 38.70
C LEU A 4 3.36 -21.19 38.09
N LYS A 5 2.78 -20.28 38.91
CA LYS A 5 1.89 -19.23 38.41
C LYS A 5 2.62 -18.25 37.48
N PHE A 6 3.85 -17.91 37.78
CA PHE A 6 4.67 -17.04 36.95
C PHE A 6 4.95 -17.67 35.58
N LEU A 7 5.29 -18.97 35.53
CA LEU A 7 5.54 -19.69 34.28
C LEU A 7 4.29 -19.75 33.39
N LEU A 8 3.10 -19.98 33.99
CA LEU A 8 1.84 -20.01 33.26
C LEU A 8 1.51 -18.65 32.65
N THR A 9 1.70 -17.58 33.38
CA THR A 9 1.47 -16.21 32.90
C THR A 9 2.40 -15.87 31.73
N ALA A 10 3.66 -16.19 31.84
CA ALA A 10 4.64 -15.96 30.77
C ALA A 10 4.28 -16.75 29.49
N SER A 11 3.81 -17.98 29.62
CA SER A 11 3.38 -18.83 28.49
C SER A 11 2.20 -18.22 27.73
N VAL A 12 1.20 -17.72 28.46
CA VAL A 12 0.03 -17.09 27.86
C VAL A 12 0.41 -15.81 27.10
N MET A 13 1.26 -14.97 27.65
CA MET A 13 1.75 -13.77 26.99
C MET A 13 2.52 -14.08 25.71
N PHE A 14 3.32 -15.12 25.70
CA PHE A 14 4.06 -15.56 24.52
C PHE A 14 3.12 -15.96 23.38
N LEU A 15 2.04 -16.68 23.66
CA LEU A 15 1.04 -17.07 22.66
C LEU A 15 0.36 -15.86 22.01
N ILE A 16 0.05 -14.82 22.79
CA ILE A 16 -0.54 -13.59 22.27
C ILE A 16 0.40 -12.87 21.28
N ILE A 17 1.70 -12.80 21.59
CA ILE A 17 2.70 -12.18 20.72
C ILE A 17 2.81 -12.92 19.38
N VAL A 18 2.84 -14.25 19.37
CA VAL A 18 2.89 -15.07 18.16
C VAL A 18 1.65 -14.84 17.30
N GLY A 19 0.46 -14.74 17.88
CA GLY A 19 -0.77 -14.43 17.16
C GLY A 19 -0.73 -13.09 16.44
N CYS A 20 -0.23 -12.04 17.09
CA CYS A 20 -0.08 -10.72 16.49
C CYS A 20 0.90 -10.72 15.31
N GLN A 21 2.01 -11.43 15.41
CA GLN A 21 2.98 -11.55 14.33
C GLN A 21 2.40 -12.23 13.10
N THR A 22 1.59 -13.26 13.25
CA THR A 22 0.95 -13.97 12.13
C THR A 22 0.03 -13.05 11.33
N ILE A 23 -0.77 -12.22 12.01
CA ILE A 23 -1.66 -11.26 11.37
C ILE A 23 -0.86 -10.21 10.59
N LYS A 24 0.21 -9.70 11.17
CA LYS A 24 1.09 -8.73 10.54
C LYS A 24 1.72 -9.28 9.25
N ASP A 25 2.20 -10.52 9.26
CA ASP A 25 2.81 -11.15 8.09
C ASP A 25 1.82 -11.24 6.93
N LYS A 26 0.56 -11.58 7.17
CA LYS A 26 -0.48 -11.62 6.13
C LYS A 26 -0.73 -10.25 5.53
N THR A 27 -0.80 -9.21 6.34
CA THR A 27 -1.00 -7.83 5.90
C THR A 27 0.20 -7.35 5.06
N ASP A 28 1.43 -7.63 5.49
CA ASP A 28 2.64 -7.27 4.78
C ASP A 28 2.71 -7.91 3.38
N LYS A 29 2.28 -9.17 3.24
CA LYS A 29 2.22 -9.86 1.94
C LYS A 29 1.23 -9.21 0.97
N ILE A 30 0.08 -8.75 1.45
CA ILE A 30 -0.91 -8.05 0.63
C ILE A 30 -0.36 -6.72 0.12
N VAL A 31 0.28 -5.94 0.99
CA VAL A 31 0.91 -4.66 0.64
C VAL A 31 2.05 -4.88 -0.36
N GLU A 32 2.86 -5.90 -0.17
CA GLU A 32 3.97 -6.25 -1.07
C GLU A 32 3.47 -6.56 -2.48
N LYS A 33 2.39 -7.35 -2.63
CA LYS A 33 1.78 -7.65 -3.93
C LYS A 33 1.26 -6.40 -4.63
N GLU A 34 0.62 -5.50 -3.90
CA GLU A 34 0.14 -4.24 -4.44
C GLU A 34 1.31 -3.37 -4.91
N ASN A 35 2.38 -3.28 -4.14
CA ASN A 35 3.57 -2.53 -4.50
C ASN A 35 4.26 -3.11 -5.75
N GLU A 36 4.36 -4.43 -5.87
CA GLU A 36 4.90 -5.08 -7.07
C GLU A 36 4.07 -4.75 -8.31
N LYS A 37 2.75 -4.80 -8.18
CA LYS A 37 1.82 -4.50 -9.28
C LYS A 37 1.99 -3.07 -9.77
N LEU A 38 2.19 -2.11 -8.87
CA LEU A 38 2.29 -0.69 -9.22
C LEU A 38 3.71 -0.27 -9.59
N SER A 39 4.74 -0.95 -9.08
CA SER A 39 6.13 -0.60 -9.34
C SER A 39 6.53 -0.74 -10.81
N LYS A 40 5.82 -1.55 -11.58
CA LYS A 40 6.06 -1.70 -13.02
C LYS A 40 5.86 -0.40 -13.80
N TYR A 41 5.12 0.55 -13.24
CA TYR A 41 4.88 1.85 -13.89
C TYR A 41 5.99 2.86 -13.64
N ILE A 42 6.85 2.63 -12.65
CA ILE A 42 7.98 3.51 -12.35
C ILE A 42 8.91 3.58 -13.56
N SER A 43 9.32 4.78 -13.92
CA SER A 43 10.16 5.07 -15.10
C SER A 43 9.47 4.86 -16.44
N LYS A 44 8.16 4.60 -16.44
CA LYS A 44 7.36 4.50 -17.66
C LYS A 44 6.64 5.82 -17.95
N PRO A 45 6.31 6.12 -19.23
CA PRO A 45 5.51 7.29 -19.55
C PRO A 45 4.13 7.25 -18.90
N ALA A 46 3.58 8.41 -18.56
CA ALA A 46 2.23 8.52 -18.01
C ALA A 46 1.17 7.95 -18.97
N SER A 47 1.42 7.96 -20.27
CA SER A 47 0.52 7.36 -21.26
C SER A 47 0.31 5.85 -21.05
N VAL A 48 1.35 5.12 -20.63
CA VAL A 48 1.25 3.69 -20.32
C VAL A 48 0.33 3.49 -19.12
N LEU A 49 0.46 4.32 -18.09
CA LEU A 49 -0.39 4.29 -16.91
C LEU A 49 -1.86 4.53 -17.30
N GLN A 50 -2.12 5.51 -18.15
CA GLN A 50 -3.48 5.83 -18.60
C GLN A 50 -4.07 4.74 -19.52
N MET A 51 -3.24 4.07 -20.32
CA MET A 51 -3.70 2.94 -21.14
C MET A 51 -4.18 1.77 -20.27
N ASP A 52 -3.51 1.50 -19.16
CA ASP A 52 -3.83 0.40 -18.27
C ASP A 52 -4.95 0.73 -17.29
N LEU A 53 -4.93 1.92 -16.68
CA LEU A 53 -5.84 2.32 -15.62
C LEU A 53 -6.93 3.30 -16.07
N GLY A 54 -6.80 3.84 -17.27
CA GLY A 54 -7.72 4.83 -17.80
C GLY A 54 -7.37 6.25 -17.33
N LYS A 55 -8.32 7.18 -17.56
CA LYS A 55 -8.16 8.55 -17.13
C LYS A 55 -8.21 8.64 -15.60
N PRO A 56 -7.30 9.39 -14.96
CA PRO A 56 -7.35 9.54 -13.49
C PRO A 56 -8.62 10.28 -13.05
N ASP A 57 -9.09 9.96 -11.86
CA ASP A 57 -10.23 10.65 -11.25
C ASP A 57 -9.89 12.08 -10.92
N GLU A 58 -8.64 12.34 -10.50
CA GLU A 58 -8.13 13.68 -10.25
C GLU A 58 -6.70 13.79 -10.79
N ASP A 59 -6.35 14.96 -11.32
CA ASP A 59 -4.99 15.33 -11.65
C ASP A 59 -4.72 16.76 -11.18
N PHE A 60 -3.55 16.99 -10.62
CA PHE A 60 -3.15 18.33 -10.20
C PHE A 60 -1.62 18.45 -10.14
N GLU A 61 -1.15 19.69 -10.21
CA GLU A 61 0.26 20.02 -10.04
C GLU A 61 0.57 20.16 -8.55
N ASN A 62 1.62 19.47 -8.08
CA ASN A 62 2.03 19.53 -6.67
C ASN A 62 3.04 20.66 -6.42
N ALA A 63 3.44 20.84 -5.14
CA ALA A 63 4.37 21.89 -4.74
C ALA A 63 5.76 21.76 -5.36
N LYS A 64 6.14 20.56 -5.84
CA LYS A 64 7.43 20.30 -6.49
C LYS A 64 7.42 20.61 -7.99
N GLY A 65 6.26 21.01 -8.55
CA GLY A 65 6.10 21.21 -9.98
C GLY A 65 5.85 19.92 -10.78
N ASN A 66 5.60 18.81 -10.11
CA ASN A 66 5.23 17.54 -10.73
C ASN A 66 3.69 17.40 -10.73
N PHE A 67 3.17 16.48 -11.54
CA PHE A 67 1.75 16.17 -11.54
C PHE A 67 1.47 14.95 -10.69
N GLU A 68 0.29 14.91 -10.08
CA GLU A 68 -0.20 13.74 -9.35
C GLU A 68 -1.50 13.27 -10.00
N PHE A 69 -1.54 11.97 -10.35
CA PHE A 69 -2.73 11.30 -10.87
C PHE A 69 -3.31 10.45 -9.74
N ILE A 70 -4.59 10.67 -9.45
CA ILE A 70 -5.30 9.95 -8.37
C ILE A 70 -6.37 9.06 -8.98
N TYR A 71 -6.30 7.77 -8.64
CA TYR A 71 -7.28 6.76 -9.03
C TYR A 71 -7.97 6.24 -7.77
N ASN A 72 -9.29 6.42 -7.72
CA ASN A 72 -10.12 5.98 -6.60
C ASN A 72 -10.94 4.76 -7.00
N THR A 73 -10.82 3.69 -6.23
CA THR A 73 -11.63 2.49 -6.40
C THR A 73 -12.16 2.04 -5.04
N SER A 74 -13.03 1.04 -5.01
CA SER A 74 -13.45 0.44 -3.75
C SER A 74 -13.59 -1.06 -3.93
N LYS A 75 -13.30 -1.79 -2.85
CA LYS A 75 -13.44 -3.24 -2.80
C LYS A 75 -14.08 -3.61 -1.48
N TYR A 76 -15.22 -4.28 -1.53
CA TYR A 76 -16.00 -4.63 -0.34
C TYR A 76 -16.38 -3.42 0.51
N GLY A 77 -16.67 -2.28 -0.13
CA GLY A 77 -16.98 -1.03 0.57
C GLY A 77 -15.78 -0.30 1.17
N ILE A 78 -14.58 -0.82 1.01
CA ILE A 78 -13.35 -0.19 1.50
C ILE A 78 -12.75 0.66 0.39
N PRO A 79 -12.59 1.99 0.60
CA PRO A 79 -12.02 2.85 -0.44
C PRO A 79 -10.53 2.56 -0.63
N CYS A 80 -10.10 2.56 -1.90
CA CYS A 80 -8.71 2.40 -2.30
C CYS A 80 -8.30 3.62 -3.11
N GLU A 81 -7.27 4.31 -2.68
CA GLU A 81 -6.68 5.44 -3.40
C GLU A 81 -5.29 5.06 -3.88
N ARG A 82 -5.06 5.16 -5.19
CA ARG A 82 -3.73 5.02 -5.79
C ARG A 82 -3.31 6.36 -6.35
N ARG A 83 -2.17 6.84 -5.91
CA ARG A 83 -1.64 8.15 -6.30
C ARG A 83 -0.30 7.97 -6.98
N PHE A 84 -0.16 8.51 -8.19
CA PHE A 84 1.08 8.43 -8.96
C PHE A 84 1.65 9.82 -9.16
N GLU A 85 2.95 9.98 -8.93
CA GLU A 85 3.65 11.23 -9.18
C GLU A 85 4.31 11.16 -10.57
N ILE A 86 4.08 12.20 -11.38
CA ILE A 86 4.53 12.31 -12.77
C ILE A 86 5.42 13.54 -12.86
N ASN A 87 6.63 13.39 -13.41
CA ASN A 87 7.54 14.51 -13.56
C ASN A 87 7.21 15.37 -14.79
N SER A 88 7.95 16.47 -14.99
CA SER A 88 7.76 17.38 -16.11
C SER A 88 7.97 16.75 -17.49
N LYS A 89 8.63 15.60 -17.56
CA LYS A 89 8.83 14.83 -18.78
C LYS A 89 7.75 13.79 -19.03
N ASN A 90 6.67 13.81 -18.24
CA ASN A 90 5.57 12.83 -18.28
C ASN A 90 5.99 11.41 -17.94
N ILE A 91 6.96 11.24 -17.04
CA ILE A 91 7.43 9.94 -16.57
C ILE A 91 6.95 9.71 -15.13
N VAL A 92 6.46 8.52 -14.85
CA VAL A 92 6.05 8.11 -13.50
C VAL A 92 7.29 7.95 -12.63
N ILE A 93 7.38 8.70 -11.54
CA ILE A 93 8.53 8.69 -10.65
C ILE A 93 8.24 8.13 -9.26
N GLY A 94 6.99 7.93 -8.92
CA GLY A 94 6.62 7.37 -7.63
C GLY A 94 5.14 7.05 -7.55
N PHE A 95 4.76 6.31 -6.51
CA PHE A 95 3.35 6.02 -6.23
C PHE A 95 3.15 5.80 -4.74
N VAL A 96 1.90 5.99 -4.30
CA VAL A 96 1.43 5.65 -2.96
C VAL A 96 0.07 4.99 -3.12
N SER A 97 -0.20 3.91 -2.40
CA SER A 97 -1.53 3.31 -2.37
C SER A 97 -2.02 3.17 -0.92
N ASN A 98 -3.29 3.54 -0.70
CA ASN A 98 -3.94 3.53 0.60
C ASN A 98 -5.23 2.73 0.50
N GLY A 99 -5.40 1.74 1.39
CA GLY A 99 -6.60 0.93 1.46
C GLY A 99 -6.75 -0.08 0.33
N CYS A 100 -5.70 -0.34 -0.43
CA CYS A 100 -5.73 -1.26 -1.58
C CYS A 100 -5.29 -2.66 -1.18
N PHE A 101 -6.05 -3.67 -1.67
CA PHE A 101 -5.75 -5.09 -1.42
C PHE A 101 -6.37 -6.00 -2.47
#